data_ac4b6dff37413270b47fa8ed3a316851
#
_entry.id   ac4b6dff37413270b47fa8ed3a316851
#
_cell.length_a   1.000
_cell.length_b   1.000
_cell.length_c   1.000
_cell.angle_alpha   90.00
_cell.angle_beta   90.00
_cell.angle_gamma   90.00
#
_symmetry.space_group_name_H-M   'P 1'
#
loop_
_entity.id
_entity.type
_entity.pdbx_description
1 polymer ?
#
loop_
_entity_poly.entity_id
_entity_poly.type
_entity_poly.pdbx_seq_one_letter_code
_entity_poly.pdbx_strand_id
1 'polypeptide(L)'
;MIKHNEFIDTIFADITDGESVCVSEAKPKKDGTGSWFNNCLLTDRSWRKWDKDKQARAWYFCVSAVTGELNEKGTMVKRGRANLTRVFALVLDDIGTKAVAPPVSPSWKLESSPNNYQWGYLL
;
A
#
# COMPACT_ATOMS: atom_id res chain seq x y z
N MET A 1 0.87 -8.71 -16.22
CA MET A 1 1.09 -7.74 -15.11
C MET A 1 -0.21 -7.60 -14.33
N ILE A 2 -0.15 -7.74 -13.00
CA ILE A 2 -1.32 -7.60 -12.12
C ILE A 2 -1.64 -6.13 -11.96
N LYS A 3 -2.91 -5.75 -12.04
CA LYS A 3 -3.36 -4.37 -11.81
C LYS A 3 -3.33 -4.01 -10.33
N HIS A 4 -3.20 -2.73 -10.02
CA HIS A 4 -3.16 -2.23 -8.64
C HIS A 4 -4.38 -2.66 -7.82
N ASN A 5 -5.57 -2.58 -8.39
CA ASN A 5 -6.80 -3.00 -7.71
C ASN A 5 -6.86 -4.51 -7.44
N GLU A 6 -6.39 -5.32 -8.35
CA GLU A 6 -6.31 -6.79 -8.17
C GLU A 6 -5.29 -7.16 -7.08
N PHE A 7 -4.16 -6.45 -7.05
CA PHE A 7 -3.12 -6.63 -6.03
C PHE A 7 -3.66 -6.32 -4.63
N ILE A 8 -4.31 -5.16 -4.46
CA ILE A 8 -4.92 -4.76 -3.20
C ILE A 8 -6.04 -5.71 -2.79
N ASP A 9 -6.90 -6.14 -3.73
CA ASP A 9 -7.99 -7.08 -3.43
C ASP A 9 -7.46 -8.44 -2.96
N THR A 10 -6.33 -8.88 -3.48
CA THR A 10 -5.68 -10.14 -3.05
C THR A 10 -5.14 -10.03 -1.63
N ILE A 11 -4.46 -8.94 -1.28
CA ILE A 11 -3.86 -8.76 0.06
C ILE A 11 -4.96 -8.61 1.11
N PHE A 12 -6.00 -7.84 0.80
CA PHE A 12 -7.07 -7.49 1.75
C PHE A 12 -8.37 -8.28 1.50
N ALA A 13 -8.26 -9.50 0.99
CA ALA A 13 -9.42 -10.35 0.71
C ALA A 13 -10.34 -10.54 1.93
N ASP A 14 -9.75 -10.68 3.11
CA ASP A 14 -10.46 -10.94 4.37
C ASP A 14 -10.82 -9.68 5.17
N ILE A 15 -10.72 -8.50 4.55
CA ILE A 15 -11.08 -7.26 5.23
C ILE A 15 -12.56 -7.25 5.62
N THR A 16 -12.84 -6.78 6.84
CA THR A 16 -14.19 -6.75 7.42
C THR A 16 -14.73 -5.32 7.50
N ASP A 17 -16.03 -5.20 7.77
CA ASP A 17 -16.67 -3.92 7.98
C ASP A 17 -15.98 -3.13 9.11
N GLY A 18 -15.83 -1.83 8.94
CA GLY A 18 -15.12 -0.95 9.86
C GLY A 18 -13.60 -0.92 9.69
N GLU A 19 -13.05 -1.79 8.87
CA GLU A 19 -11.65 -1.76 8.45
C GLU A 19 -11.52 -1.09 7.08
N SER A 20 -10.43 -0.36 6.86
CA SER A 20 -10.16 0.32 5.58
C SER A 20 -8.72 0.07 5.14
N VAL A 21 -8.49 0.08 3.85
CA VAL A 21 -7.15 0.05 3.27
C VAL A 21 -6.61 1.47 3.16
N CYS A 22 -5.43 1.72 3.72
CA CYS A 22 -4.77 3.01 3.59
C CYS A 22 -3.80 2.97 2.41
N VAL A 23 -4.03 3.86 1.44
CA VAL A 23 -3.16 4.05 0.28
C VAL A 23 -2.65 5.48 0.27
N SER A 24 -1.39 5.66 -0.09
CA SER A 24 -0.75 6.96 -0.18
C SER A 24 -0.25 7.22 -1.58
N GLU A 25 -0.57 8.37 -2.11
CA GLU A 25 -0.03 8.88 -3.36
C GLU A 25 1.11 9.85 -3.08
N ALA A 26 2.28 9.62 -3.67
CA ALA A 26 3.39 10.56 -3.62
C ALA A 26 3.28 11.57 -4.77
N LYS A 27 3.16 12.85 -4.43
CA LYS A 27 3.15 13.96 -5.39
C LYS A 27 4.46 14.74 -5.28
N PRO A 28 5.25 14.85 -6.36
CA PRO A 28 6.47 15.65 -6.34
C PRO A 28 6.19 17.10 -5.93
N LYS A 29 7.04 17.66 -5.08
CA LYS A 29 7.02 19.08 -4.79
C LYS A 29 7.52 19.88 -6.00
N LYS A 30 6.96 21.07 -6.18
CA LYS A 30 7.34 21.96 -7.31
C LYS A 30 8.80 22.38 -7.27
N ASP A 31 9.40 22.46 -6.10
CA ASP A 31 10.81 22.86 -5.90
C ASP A 31 11.81 21.70 -6.02
N GLY A 32 11.35 20.47 -6.29
CA GLY A 32 12.20 19.30 -6.43
C GLY A 32 12.78 18.73 -5.13
N THR A 33 12.40 19.25 -3.95
CA THR A 33 12.97 18.85 -2.66
C THR A 33 12.34 17.59 -2.05
N GLY A 34 11.51 16.87 -2.79
CA GLY A 34 10.85 15.65 -2.33
C GLY A 34 9.39 15.58 -2.77
N SER A 35 8.58 14.86 -2.00
CA SER A 35 7.20 14.61 -2.33
C SER A 35 6.25 14.92 -1.18
N TRP A 36 5.04 15.34 -1.53
CA TRP A 36 3.91 15.33 -0.62
C TRP A 36 3.23 13.96 -0.69
N PHE A 37 2.73 13.51 0.46
CA PHE A 37 1.96 12.27 0.53
C PHE A 37 0.51 12.57 0.86
N ASN A 38 -0.39 12.12 0.00
CA ASN A 38 -1.82 12.10 0.27
C ASN A 38 -2.23 10.69 0.71
N ASN A 39 -2.68 10.57 1.95
CA ASN A 39 -3.25 9.32 2.44
C ASN A 39 -4.75 9.31 2.16
N CYS A 40 -5.25 8.26 1.55
CA CYS A 40 -6.68 8.03 1.40
C CYS A 40 -7.06 6.67 1.97
N LEU A 41 -8.27 6.59 2.50
CA LEU A 41 -8.87 5.35 2.95
C LEU A 41 -9.77 4.81 1.86
N LEU A 42 -9.55 3.55 1.53
CA LEU A 42 -10.40 2.81 0.61
C LEU A 42 -11.33 1.92 1.44
N THR A 43 -12.59 2.31 1.48
CA THR A 43 -13.64 1.62 2.22
C THR A 43 -14.52 0.81 1.27
N ASP A 44 -15.28 -0.13 1.80
CA ASP A 44 -16.29 -0.90 1.06
C ASP A 44 -15.78 -1.50 -0.25
N ARG A 45 -14.52 -1.95 -0.23
CA ARG A 45 -13.83 -2.49 -1.41
C ARG A 45 -13.85 -1.55 -2.62
N SER A 46 -13.86 -0.24 -2.39
CA SER A 46 -13.87 0.80 -3.42
C SER A 46 -12.65 0.74 -4.36
N TRP A 47 -11.54 0.15 -3.89
CA TRP A 47 -10.36 -0.08 -4.74
C TRP A 47 -10.63 -0.96 -5.97
N ARG A 48 -11.66 -1.78 -5.97
CA ARG A 48 -12.02 -2.60 -7.14
C ARG A 48 -12.34 -1.79 -8.38
N LYS A 49 -12.82 -0.55 -8.19
CA LYS A 49 -13.09 0.41 -9.25
C LYS A 49 -11.91 1.35 -9.53
N TRP A 50 -10.83 1.18 -8.79
CA TRP A 50 -9.69 2.08 -8.82
C TRP A 50 -8.71 1.64 -9.90
N ASP A 51 -8.53 2.48 -10.91
CA ASP A 51 -7.55 2.27 -11.98
C ASP A 51 -6.55 3.42 -11.96
N LYS A 52 -5.39 3.17 -11.39
CA LYS A 52 -4.30 4.12 -11.27
C LYS A 52 -3.08 3.74 -12.11
N ASP A 53 -3.18 2.68 -12.89
CA ASP A 53 -2.07 2.15 -13.69
C ASP A 53 -1.59 3.14 -14.76
N LYS A 54 -2.47 4.05 -15.18
CA LYS A 54 -2.17 5.08 -16.18
C LYS A 54 -1.48 6.34 -15.62
N GLN A 55 -1.32 6.42 -14.31
CA GLN A 55 -0.76 7.60 -13.67
C GLN A 55 0.73 7.38 -13.36
N ALA A 56 1.58 8.25 -13.88
CA ALA A 56 3.03 8.24 -13.60
C ALA A 56 3.34 8.79 -12.19
N ARG A 57 2.77 8.17 -11.16
CA ARG A 57 2.94 8.55 -9.75
C ARG A 57 3.28 7.34 -8.92
N ALA A 58 4.08 7.55 -7.87
CA ALA A 58 4.36 6.49 -6.92
C ALA A 58 3.17 6.32 -5.95
N TRP A 59 2.76 5.08 -5.78
CA TRP A 59 1.71 4.67 -4.87
C TRP A 59 2.28 3.76 -3.80
N TYR A 60 1.82 3.95 -2.59
CA TYR A 60 2.19 3.16 -1.42
C TYR A 60 0.93 2.68 -0.72
N PHE A 61 0.99 1.54 -0.10
CA PHE A 61 -0.10 1.04 0.72
C PHE A 61 0.43 0.58 2.08
N CYS A 62 -0.45 0.62 3.08
CA CYS A 62 -0.16 0.06 4.39
C CYS A 62 -0.56 -1.41 4.40
N VAL A 63 0.32 -2.29 4.88
CA VAL A 63 0.04 -3.74 5.00
C VAL A 63 -0.92 -4.08 6.13
N SER A 64 -1.28 -3.10 6.95
CA SER A 64 -2.31 -3.20 7.98
C SER A 64 -3.59 -2.53 7.51
N ALA A 65 -4.73 -3.10 7.87
CA ALA A 65 -5.97 -2.36 7.83
C ALA A 65 -5.99 -1.29 8.92
N VAL A 66 -6.74 -0.25 8.70
CA VAL A 66 -6.84 0.90 9.59
C VAL A 66 -8.28 1.23 9.90
N THR A 67 -8.50 1.78 11.10
CA THR A 67 -9.68 2.57 11.42
C THR A 67 -9.24 4.02 11.50
N GLY A 68 -10.02 4.96 11.00
CA GLY A 68 -9.61 6.35 11.07
C GLY A 68 -10.70 7.27 10.61
N GLU A 69 -10.60 8.52 11.06
CA GLU A 69 -11.47 9.60 10.61
C GLU A 69 -10.91 10.18 9.32
N LEU A 70 -11.79 10.47 8.39
CA LEU A 70 -11.50 11.26 7.22
C LEU A 70 -11.79 12.72 7.52
N ASN A 71 -10.98 13.62 6.99
CA ASN A 71 -11.31 15.04 6.97
C ASN A 71 -12.39 15.32 5.89
N GLU A 72 -12.84 16.57 5.78
CA GLU A 72 -13.83 16.99 4.80
C GLU A 72 -13.42 16.70 3.35
N LYS A 73 -12.11 16.60 3.08
CA LYS A 73 -11.55 16.28 1.76
C LYS A 73 -11.43 14.78 1.49
N GLY A 74 -11.89 13.93 2.40
CA GLY A 74 -11.73 12.47 2.30
C GLY A 74 -10.31 11.97 2.54
N THR A 75 -9.45 12.78 3.15
CA THR A 75 -8.07 12.43 3.50
C THR A 75 -7.99 12.02 4.96
N MET A 76 -7.21 11.00 5.25
CA MET A 76 -7.01 10.53 6.62
C MET A 76 -6.34 11.60 7.48
N VAL A 77 -7.02 12.04 8.53
CA VAL A 77 -6.52 13.08 9.45
C VAL A 77 -5.27 12.61 10.20
N LYS A 78 -5.27 11.38 10.65
CA LYS A 78 -4.16 10.81 11.41
C LYS A 78 -3.98 9.34 11.10
N ARG A 79 -2.79 8.99 10.63
CA ARG A 79 -2.33 7.62 10.52
C ARG A 79 -1.30 7.36 11.61
N GLY A 80 -1.64 6.56 12.57
CA GLY A 80 -0.76 6.23 13.66
C GLY A 80 -1.03 4.83 14.19
N ARG A 81 -0.16 4.34 15.05
CA ARG A 81 -0.23 3.01 15.63
C ARG A 81 -1.62 2.69 16.24
N ALA A 82 -2.23 3.69 16.86
CA ALA A 82 -3.56 3.54 17.49
C ALA A 82 -4.69 3.27 16.49
N ASN A 83 -4.48 3.56 15.19
CA ASN A 83 -5.49 3.38 14.15
C ASN A 83 -5.32 2.07 13.37
N LEU A 84 -4.26 1.30 13.64
CA LEU A 84 -4.04 0.00 13.01
C LEU A 84 -4.94 -1.06 13.67
N THR A 85 -5.59 -1.88 12.86
CA THR A 85 -6.47 -2.96 13.33
C THR A 85 -5.73 -4.29 13.35
N ARG A 86 -5.26 -4.75 12.20
CA ARG A 86 -4.52 -5.99 12.05
C ARG A 86 -3.60 -5.94 10.83
N VAL A 87 -2.58 -6.78 10.83
CA VAL A 87 -1.62 -6.91 9.73
C VAL A 87 -2.08 -8.01 8.78
N PHE A 88 -2.05 -7.74 7.49
CA PHE A 88 -2.43 -8.69 6.43
C PHE A 88 -1.24 -9.33 5.74
N ALA A 89 -0.08 -8.69 5.80
CA ALA A 89 1.13 -9.22 5.19
C ALA A 89 2.39 -8.79 5.93
N LEU A 90 3.42 -9.61 5.87
CA LEU A 90 4.79 -9.22 6.18
C LEU A 90 5.51 -8.86 4.89
N VAL A 91 6.32 -7.83 4.91
CA VAL A 91 7.09 -7.38 3.75
C VAL A 91 8.57 -7.33 4.07
N LEU A 92 9.36 -7.97 3.23
CA LEU A 92 10.81 -7.85 3.21
C LEU A 92 11.21 -6.93 2.06
N ASP A 93 11.96 -5.89 2.37
CA ASP A 93 12.37 -4.89 1.40
C ASP A 93 13.82 -5.08 0.95
N ASP A 94 14.19 -4.37 -0.11
CA ASP A 94 15.55 -4.34 -0.64
C ASP A 94 16.14 -5.70 -1.08
N ILE A 95 15.28 -6.67 -1.42
CA ILE A 95 15.74 -7.98 -1.93
C ILE A 95 16.41 -7.81 -3.28
N GLY A 96 17.60 -8.35 -3.41
CA GLY A 96 18.42 -8.27 -4.63
C GLY A 96 19.41 -7.11 -4.65
N THR A 97 19.31 -6.16 -3.70
CA THR A 97 20.27 -5.06 -3.56
C THR A 97 20.96 -5.08 -2.20
N LYS A 98 20.25 -4.79 -1.11
CA LYS A 98 20.82 -4.76 0.25
C LYS A 98 20.53 -6.04 1.04
N ALA A 99 19.49 -6.78 0.66
CA ALA A 99 19.08 -8.00 1.33
C ALA A 99 19.14 -9.20 0.38
N VAL A 100 19.43 -10.37 0.95
CA VAL A 100 19.43 -11.65 0.23
C VAL A 100 18.04 -12.26 0.29
N ALA A 101 17.62 -12.89 -0.81
CA ALA A 101 16.37 -13.61 -0.86
C ALA A 101 16.31 -14.74 0.20
N PRO A 102 15.28 -14.78 1.06
CA PRO A 102 15.12 -15.87 2.00
C PRO A 102 14.74 -17.17 1.28
N PRO A 103 14.94 -18.34 1.92
CA PRO A 103 14.64 -19.64 1.29
C PRO A 103 13.14 -19.91 1.12
N VAL A 104 12.30 -19.14 1.80
CA VAL A 104 10.82 -19.29 1.72
C VAL A 104 10.28 -18.47 0.59
N SER A 105 9.50 -19.09 -0.31
CA SER A 105 8.87 -18.40 -1.42
C SER A 105 7.81 -17.42 -0.94
N PRO A 106 7.83 -16.18 -1.44
CA PRO A 106 6.82 -15.19 -1.06
C PRO A 106 5.47 -15.44 -1.74
N SER A 107 4.42 -14.87 -1.17
CA SER A 107 3.09 -14.83 -1.79
C SER A 107 3.07 -13.89 -3.00
N TRP A 108 3.88 -12.83 -2.94
CA TRP A 108 4.03 -11.88 -4.05
C TRP A 108 5.41 -11.22 -4.07
N LYS A 109 5.79 -10.74 -5.24
CA LYS A 109 7.00 -9.95 -5.47
C LYS A 109 6.64 -8.66 -6.20
N LEU A 110 7.19 -7.56 -5.74
CA LEU A 110 7.06 -6.25 -6.36
C LEU A 110 8.45 -5.70 -6.68
N GLU A 111 8.71 -5.34 -7.92
CA GLU A 111 9.92 -4.60 -8.28
C GLU A 111 9.70 -3.11 -7.99
N SER A 112 10.35 -2.60 -6.95
CA SER A 112 10.21 -1.20 -6.51
C SER A 112 11.14 -0.25 -7.27
N SER A 113 12.25 -0.78 -7.78
CA SER A 113 13.19 -0.12 -8.68
C SER A 113 14.01 -1.21 -9.39
N PRO A 114 14.78 -0.91 -10.45
CA PRO A 114 15.52 -1.93 -11.19
C PRO A 114 16.34 -2.87 -10.29
N ASN A 115 16.04 -4.16 -10.36
CA ASN A 115 16.64 -5.24 -9.56
C ASN A 115 16.46 -5.14 -8.04
N ASN A 116 15.58 -4.28 -7.57
CA ASN A 116 15.24 -4.12 -6.15
C ASN A 116 13.81 -4.56 -5.91
N TYR A 117 13.60 -5.56 -5.06
CA TYR A 117 12.30 -6.19 -4.87
C TYR A 117 11.80 -6.08 -3.43
N GLN A 118 10.50 -5.97 -3.32
CA GLN A 118 9.79 -6.26 -2.08
C GLN A 118 9.14 -7.64 -2.19
N TRP A 119 9.35 -8.47 -1.18
CA TRP A 119 8.71 -9.77 -1.07
C TRP A 119 7.68 -9.75 0.03
N GLY A 120 6.44 -10.11 -0.32
CA GLY A 120 5.33 -10.13 0.62
C GLY A 120 4.86 -11.53 0.95
N TYR A 121 4.50 -11.71 2.20
CA TYR A 121 3.97 -12.95 2.76
C TYR A 121 2.61 -12.66 3.35
N LEU A 122 1.55 -13.23 2.77
CA LEU A 122 0.20 -13.12 3.30
C LEU A 122 0.10 -13.85 4.65
N LEU A 123 -0.62 -13.25 5.57
CA LEU A 123 -0.86 -13.81 6.91
C LEU A 123 -2.24 -14.47 7.01
#